data_222a2cb989f89342a0426e572c7abea9
#
_entry.id   222a2cb989f89342a0426e572c7abea9
#
_cell.length_a   1.000
_cell.length_b   1.000
_cell.length_c   1.000
_cell.angle_alpha   90.00
_cell.angle_beta   90.00
_cell.angle_gamma   90.00
#
_symmetry.space_group_name_H-M   'P 1'
#
loop_
_entity.id
_entity.type
_entity.pdbx_description
1 polymer ?
#
loop_
_entity_poly.entity_id
_entity_poly.type
_entity_poly.pdbx_seq_one_letter_code
_entity_poly.pdbx_strand_id
1 'polypeptide(L)'
;MSAEAKAGAVAPALALTFNAFVWGVSWWPFRQLEAAGLHPLWATTLIYLLAVAVIGVARPRAWLELATQPTLWVILLAAGTTNAAFNWAVTVGDVVRVVLLFYLMPLWAVLLARVLLGERMTPGALLRVALALGGAAIILWPAGGGVPLPRTLAEALGVVGGFSFALNNVMLRREAARSEGARALAMLAGGALVAGTLALALSGRGVVPAPPDATAPLAAAVLGLGVLFLAGNLALQYGATRLPAHVTAVVMLSEVLFASALALWLGAGTLDLRLACGGASIVAAALLATHEHSRAN
;
A
#
# COMPACT_ATOMS: atom_id res chain seq x y z
N MET A 1 4.15 32.45 -8.56
CA MET A 1 4.27 31.22 -7.75
C MET A 1 5.68 31.13 -7.17
N SER A 2 5.81 31.22 -5.86
CA SER A 2 7.13 31.16 -5.20
C SER A 2 7.74 29.76 -5.34
N ALA A 3 9.07 29.68 -5.39
CA ALA A 3 9.83 28.42 -5.40
C ALA A 3 9.46 27.53 -4.17
N GLU A 4 9.03 28.13 -3.08
CA GLU A 4 8.59 27.48 -1.85
C GLU A 4 7.30 26.67 -2.00
N ALA A 5 6.31 27.13 -2.77
CA ALA A 5 5.06 26.40 -3.02
C ALA A 5 5.31 25.15 -3.90
N LYS A 6 6.25 25.23 -4.85
CA LYS A 6 6.68 24.08 -5.64
C LYS A 6 7.46 23.06 -4.80
N ALA A 7 8.34 23.50 -3.91
CA ALA A 7 9.06 22.66 -2.98
C ALA A 7 8.10 21.94 -2.00
N GLY A 8 6.99 22.58 -1.63
CA GLY A 8 6.01 22.04 -0.68
C GLY A 8 5.26 20.78 -1.16
N ALA A 9 5.05 20.61 -2.47
CA ALA A 9 4.36 19.44 -3.03
C ALA A 9 5.33 18.31 -3.46
N VAL A 10 6.58 18.64 -3.78
CA VAL A 10 7.56 17.68 -4.28
C VAL A 10 7.97 16.67 -3.21
N ALA A 11 8.28 17.14 -2.00
CA ALA A 11 8.73 16.24 -0.93
C ALA A 11 7.66 15.19 -0.54
N PRO A 12 6.36 15.53 -0.36
CA PRO A 12 5.32 14.54 -0.14
C PRO A 12 5.15 13.56 -1.31
N ALA A 13 5.26 14.02 -2.57
CA ALA A 13 5.16 13.14 -3.72
C ALA A 13 6.34 12.16 -3.80
N LEU A 14 7.57 12.62 -3.53
CA LEU A 14 8.75 11.76 -3.46
C LEU A 14 8.64 10.73 -2.34
N ALA A 15 8.10 11.10 -1.18
CA ALA A 15 7.84 10.18 -0.09
C ALA A 15 6.84 9.08 -0.49
N LEU A 16 5.76 9.43 -1.19
CA LEU A 16 4.82 8.46 -1.74
C LEU A 16 5.47 7.55 -2.78
N THR A 17 6.30 8.11 -3.67
CA THR A 17 7.04 7.35 -4.68
C THR A 17 8.02 6.37 -4.01
N PHE A 18 8.68 6.78 -2.93
CA PHE A 18 9.53 5.88 -2.14
C PHE A 18 8.71 4.75 -1.51
N ASN A 19 7.54 5.05 -0.96
CA ASN A 19 6.66 4.01 -0.45
C ASN A 19 6.20 3.06 -1.57
N ALA A 20 5.83 3.59 -2.73
CA ALA A 20 5.48 2.80 -3.91
C ALA A 20 6.66 1.90 -4.38
N PHE A 21 7.89 2.41 -4.32
CA PHE A 21 9.08 1.61 -4.57
C PHE A 21 9.20 0.44 -3.59
N VAL A 22 9.08 0.71 -2.28
CA VAL A 22 9.16 -0.33 -1.23
C VAL A 22 8.16 -1.45 -1.49
N TRP A 23 6.89 -1.11 -1.77
CA TRP A 23 5.86 -2.11 -2.09
C TRP A 23 6.13 -2.83 -3.41
N GLY A 24 6.51 -2.09 -4.45
CA GLY A 24 6.79 -2.66 -5.77
C GLY A 24 7.92 -3.67 -5.80
N VAL A 25 8.93 -3.52 -4.94
CA VAL A 25 10.06 -4.47 -4.87
C VAL A 25 9.87 -5.55 -3.80
N SER A 26 8.90 -5.40 -2.90
CA SER A 26 8.73 -6.29 -1.74
C SER A 26 8.31 -7.72 -2.10
N TRP A 27 7.66 -7.94 -3.25
CA TRP A 27 7.23 -9.27 -3.68
C TRP A 27 8.37 -10.28 -3.73
N TRP A 28 9.56 -9.86 -4.13
CA TRP A 28 10.71 -10.76 -4.24
C TRP A 28 11.22 -11.23 -2.88
N PRO A 29 11.56 -10.37 -1.89
CA PRO A 29 11.94 -10.85 -0.57
C PRO A 29 10.82 -11.61 0.14
N PHE A 30 9.53 -11.28 -0.06
CA PHE A 30 8.44 -12.10 0.50
C PHE A 30 8.43 -13.52 -0.08
N ARG A 31 8.70 -13.69 -1.38
CA ARG A 31 8.86 -15.02 -2.00
C ARG A 31 10.05 -15.78 -1.43
N GLN A 32 11.17 -15.10 -1.14
CA GLN A 32 12.32 -15.76 -0.49
C GLN A 32 11.98 -16.22 0.94
N LEU A 33 11.24 -15.43 1.69
CA LEU A 33 10.77 -15.82 3.03
C LEU A 33 9.79 -16.99 2.96
N GLU A 34 8.87 -17.00 2.00
CA GLU A 34 7.94 -18.11 1.78
C GLU A 34 8.68 -19.40 1.37
N ALA A 35 9.65 -19.31 0.47
CA ALA A 35 10.50 -20.43 0.09
C ALA A 35 11.33 -20.99 1.27
N ALA A 36 11.65 -20.14 2.25
CA ALA A 36 12.27 -20.53 3.52
C ALA A 36 11.26 -21.06 4.56
N GLY A 37 9.99 -21.24 4.19
CA GLY A 37 8.92 -21.77 5.05
C GLY A 37 8.16 -20.73 5.88
N LEU A 38 8.49 -19.43 5.77
CA LEU A 38 7.79 -18.39 6.51
C LEU A 38 6.61 -17.86 5.71
N HIS A 39 5.40 -18.29 6.07
CA HIS A 39 4.17 -17.86 5.40
C HIS A 39 4.01 -16.31 5.42
N PRO A 40 3.52 -15.65 4.35
CA PRO A 40 3.41 -14.19 4.25
C PRO A 40 2.68 -13.50 5.40
N LEU A 41 1.66 -14.15 5.99
CA LEU A 41 0.97 -13.59 7.17
C LEU A 41 1.89 -13.54 8.40
N TRP A 42 2.71 -14.58 8.63
CA TRP A 42 3.72 -14.56 9.70
C TRP A 42 4.84 -13.56 9.41
N ALA A 43 5.33 -13.50 8.18
CA ALA A 43 6.31 -12.50 7.76
C ALA A 43 5.80 -11.08 8.02
N THR A 44 4.57 -10.77 7.58
CA THR A 44 3.92 -9.48 7.84
C THR A 44 3.82 -9.21 9.33
N THR A 45 3.37 -10.17 10.13
CA THR A 45 3.25 -10.02 11.59
C THR A 45 4.59 -9.64 12.23
N LEU A 46 5.66 -10.38 11.93
CA LEU A 46 6.98 -10.15 12.51
C LEU A 46 7.59 -8.82 12.09
N ILE A 47 7.49 -8.47 10.80
CA ILE A 47 7.94 -7.20 10.23
C ILE A 47 7.26 -6.02 10.96
N TYR A 48 5.94 -6.10 11.12
CA TYR A 48 5.17 -5.02 11.74
C TYR A 48 5.31 -4.99 13.27
N LEU A 49 5.49 -6.13 13.95
CA LEU A 49 5.80 -6.16 15.39
C LEU A 49 7.12 -5.44 15.69
N LEU A 50 8.15 -5.65 14.87
CA LEU A 50 9.39 -4.90 14.98
C LEU A 50 9.17 -3.39 14.86
N ALA A 51 8.43 -2.97 13.84
CA ALA A 51 8.13 -1.58 13.61
C ALA A 51 7.28 -0.95 14.74
N VAL A 52 6.32 -1.71 15.29
CA VAL A 52 5.53 -1.32 16.49
C VAL A 52 6.44 -1.13 17.68
N ALA A 53 7.38 -2.05 17.92
CA ALA A 53 8.34 -1.93 19.02
C ALA A 53 9.18 -0.66 18.90
N VAL A 54 9.72 -0.37 17.71
CA VAL A 54 10.52 0.83 17.45
C VAL A 54 9.72 2.12 17.71
N ILE A 55 8.53 2.25 17.09
CA ILE A 55 7.70 3.45 17.27
C ILE A 55 7.14 3.53 18.68
N GLY A 56 6.70 2.40 19.26
CA GLY A 56 6.12 2.36 20.61
C GLY A 56 7.10 2.80 21.69
N VAL A 57 8.39 2.43 21.54
CA VAL A 57 9.46 2.88 22.45
C VAL A 57 9.86 4.33 22.16
N ALA A 58 10.02 4.70 20.89
CA ALA A 58 10.44 6.05 20.50
C ALA A 58 9.37 7.12 20.78
N ARG A 59 8.08 6.75 20.81
CA ARG A 59 6.93 7.65 20.93
C ARG A 59 5.90 7.11 21.95
N PRO A 60 6.23 6.97 23.24
CA PRO A 60 5.36 6.31 24.24
C PRO A 60 3.99 6.97 24.39
N ARG A 61 3.88 8.29 24.17
CA ARG A 61 2.58 8.99 24.18
C ARG A 61 1.64 8.56 23.06
N ALA A 62 2.15 7.97 21.99
CA ALA A 62 1.35 7.45 20.89
C ALA A 62 0.38 6.34 21.33
N TRP A 63 0.76 5.55 22.34
CA TRP A 63 -0.11 4.51 22.90
C TRP A 63 -1.36 5.10 23.57
N LEU A 64 -1.21 6.16 24.33
CA LEU A 64 -2.33 6.84 24.98
C LEU A 64 -3.25 7.46 23.92
N GLU A 65 -2.68 8.12 22.91
CA GLU A 65 -3.44 8.73 21.83
C GLU A 65 -4.20 7.65 21.02
N LEU A 66 -3.56 6.53 20.70
CA LEU A 66 -4.19 5.39 20.04
C LEU A 66 -5.35 4.82 20.88
N ALA A 67 -5.16 4.67 22.19
CA ALA A 67 -6.19 4.13 23.08
C ALA A 67 -7.41 5.06 23.23
N THR A 68 -7.19 6.39 23.21
CA THR A 68 -8.24 7.39 23.48
C THR A 68 -8.93 7.95 22.22
N GLN A 69 -8.38 7.71 21.03
CA GLN A 69 -8.90 8.27 19.78
C GLN A 69 -9.52 7.20 18.87
N PRO A 70 -10.85 7.09 18.81
CA PRO A 70 -11.52 6.04 18.02
C PRO A 70 -11.19 6.08 16.52
N THR A 71 -10.90 7.26 15.98
CA THR A 71 -10.57 7.42 14.54
C THR A 71 -9.24 6.75 14.17
N LEU A 72 -8.29 6.64 15.11
CA LEU A 72 -7.04 5.91 14.91
C LEU A 72 -7.26 4.40 14.80
N TRP A 73 -8.32 3.85 15.41
CA TRP A 73 -8.69 2.45 15.23
C TRP A 73 -9.19 2.16 13.81
N VAL A 74 -9.78 3.15 13.15
CA VAL A 74 -10.14 3.00 11.72
C VAL A 74 -8.86 2.90 10.87
N ILE A 75 -7.83 3.70 11.16
CA ILE A 75 -6.52 3.59 10.51
C ILE A 75 -5.90 2.22 10.79
N LEU A 76 -5.91 1.77 12.04
CA LEU A 76 -5.40 0.47 12.46
C LEU A 76 -6.07 -0.67 11.66
N LEU A 77 -7.39 -0.72 11.64
CA LEU A 77 -8.13 -1.76 10.93
C LEU A 77 -7.93 -1.67 9.42
N ALA A 78 -7.96 -0.47 8.86
CA ALA A 78 -7.78 -0.26 7.43
C ALA A 78 -6.37 -0.68 6.96
N ALA A 79 -5.31 -0.22 7.65
CA ALA A 79 -3.94 -0.63 7.32
C ALA A 79 -3.72 -2.13 7.52
N GLY A 80 -4.21 -2.69 8.64
CA GLY A 80 -4.09 -4.11 8.93
C GLY A 80 -4.82 -4.99 7.92
N THR A 81 -6.06 -4.62 7.56
CA THR A 81 -6.84 -5.34 6.54
C THR A 81 -6.18 -5.27 5.17
N THR A 82 -5.63 -4.10 4.80
CA THR A 82 -4.85 -3.95 3.56
C THR A 82 -3.74 -5.00 3.48
N ASN A 83 -2.89 -5.03 4.50
CA ASN A 83 -1.72 -5.92 4.53
C ASN A 83 -2.10 -7.40 4.55
N ALA A 84 -3.03 -7.78 5.42
CA ALA A 84 -3.48 -9.16 5.54
C ALA A 84 -4.19 -9.64 4.28
N ALA A 85 -5.14 -8.84 3.74
CA ALA A 85 -5.90 -9.20 2.56
C ALA A 85 -5.00 -9.30 1.31
N PHE A 86 -4.13 -8.31 1.07
CA PHE A 86 -3.25 -8.32 -0.09
C PHE A 86 -2.25 -9.47 -0.04
N ASN A 87 -1.51 -9.61 1.08
CA ASN A 87 -0.49 -10.65 1.21
C ASN A 87 -1.09 -12.05 1.13
N TRP A 88 -2.28 -12.27 1.71
CA TRP A 88 -2.98 -13.55 1.57
C TRP A 88 -3.47 -13.78 0.14
N ALA A 89 -4.06 -12.78 -0.48
CA ALA A 89 -4.59 -12.87 -1.84
C ALA A 89 -3.51 -13.31 -2.85
N VAL A 90 -2.31 -12.67 -2.81
CA VAL A 90 -1.21 -12.99 -3.73
C VAL A 90 -0.57 -14.35 -3.45
N THR A 91 -0.82 -14.93 -2.28
CA THR A 91 -0.35 -16.27 -1.90
C THR A 91 -1.25 -17.36 -2.49
N VAL A 92 -2.58 -17.16 -2.47
CA VAL A 92 -3.55 -18.22 -2.82
C VAL A 92 -4.19 -18.03 -4.20
N GLY A 93 -3.93 -16.92 -4.89
CA GLY A 93 -4.57 -16.56 -6.16
C GLY A 93 -3.63 -16.19 -7.30
N ASP A 94 -4.24 -15.90 -8.44
CA ASP A 94 -3.54 -15.31 -9.59
C ASP A 94 -3.12 -13.87 -9.22
N VAL A 95 -1.80 -13.65 -9.12
CA VAL A 95 -1.22 -12.38 -8.67
C VAL A 95 -1.65 -11.22 -9.56
N VAL A 96 -1.70 -11.43 -10.89
CA VAL A 96 -2.06 -10.37 -11.86
C VAL A 96 -3.50 -9.92 -11.65
N ARG A 97 -4.42 -10.86 -11.46
CA ARG A 97 -5.83 -10.55 -11.21
C ARG A 97 -6.06 -9.89 -9.86
N VAL A 98 -5.39 -10.37 -8.80
CA VAL A 98 -5.44 -9.77 -7.46
C VAL A 98 -4.96 -8.32 -7.49
N VAL A 99 -3.80 -8.07 -8.10
CA VAL A 99 -3.22 -6.73 -8.22
C VAL A 99 -4.11 -5.80 -9.05
N LEU A 100 -4.69 -6.28 -10.16
CA LEU A 100 -5.62 -5.49 -10.97
C LEU A 100 -6.85 -5.05 -10.14
N LEU A 101 -7.41 -5.96 -9.33
CA LEU A 101 -8.56 -5.65 -8.48
C LEU A 101 -8.18 -4.75 -7.30
N PHE A 102 -7.00 -4.92 -6.72
CA PHE A 102 -6.47 -4.00 -5.71
C PHE A 102 -6.32 -2.58 -6.26
N TYR A 103 -5.92 -2.43 -7.52
CA TYR A 103 -5.75 -1.12 -8.15
C TYR A 103 -7.06 -0.40 -8.50
N LEU A 104 -8.20 -0.90 -8.08
CA LEU A 104 -9.42 -0.08 -7.96
C LEU A 104 -9.32 0.98 -6.84
N MET A 105 -8.25 0.97 -6.06
CA MET A 105 -8.02 1.91 -4.94
C MET A 105 -8.18 3.40 -5.29
N PRO A 106 -7.77 3.93 -6.47
CA PRO A 106 -8.00 5.34 -6.78
C PRO A 106 -9.47 5.70 -6.92
N LEU A 107 -10.30 4.76 -7.40
CA LEU A 107 -11.75 4.94 -7.46
C LEU A 107 -12.32 5.03 -6.04
N TRP A 108 -11.96 4.10 -5.18
CA TRP A 108 -12.35 4.12 -3.77
C TRP A 108 -11.88 5.37 -3.05
N ALA A 109 -10.63 5.83 -3.33
CA ALA A 109 -10.08 7.05 -2.72
C ALA A 109 -10.91 8.29 -3.06
N VAL A 110 -11.34 8.46 -4.31
CA VAL A 110 -12.19 9.57 -4.73
C VAL A 110 -13.56 9.53 -4.05
N LEU A 111 -14.18 8.34 -3.98
CA LEU A 111 -15.49 8.17 -3.34
C LEU A 111 -15.42 8.43 -1.83
N LEU A 112 -14.43 7.84 -1.15
CA LEU A 112 -14.23 8.01 0.29
C LEU A 112 -13.82 9.44 0.65
N ALA A 113 -12.96 10.08 -0.13
CA ALA A 113 -12.57 11.47 0.10
C ALA A 113 -13.76 12.43 -0.02
N ARG A 114 -14.67 12.19 -0.98
CA ARG A 114 -15.90 12.95 -1.09
C ARG A 114 -16.79 12.81 0.15
N VAL A 115 -16.96 11.57 0.63
CA VAL A 115 -17.87 11.27 1.76
C VAL A 115 -17.28 11.69 3.11
N LEU A 116 -15.98 11.41 3.34
CA LEU A 116 -15.34 11.57 4.64
C LEU A 116 -14.62 12.91 4.81
N LEU A 117 -14.17 13.54 3.71
CA LEU A 117 -13.41 14.78 3.73
C LEU A 117 -14.17 15.95 3.07
N GLY A 118 -15.27 15.70 2.36
CA GLY A 118 -15.97 16.71 1.57
C GLY A 118 -15.18 17.19 0.34
N GLU A 119 -14.16 16.48 -0.09
CA GLU A 119 -13.36 16.84 -1.26
C GLU A 119 -14.23 16.84 -2.54
N ARG A 120 -14.04 17.84 -3.39
CA ARG A 120 -14.81 17.94 -4.64
C ARG A 120 -14.22 17.03 -5.72
N MET A 121 -15.07 16.29 -6.39
CA MET A 121 -14.69 15.53 -7.59
C MET A 121 -14.59 16.50 -8.76
N THR A 122 -13.37 16.89 -9.12
CA THR A 122 -13.13 17.73 -10.29
C THR A 122 -12.98 16.86 -11.56
N PRO A 123 -13.34 17.37 -12.75
CA PRO A 123 -13.08 16.65 -14.01
C PRO A 123 -11.60 16.26 -14.17
N GLY A 124 -10.67 17.13 -13.73
CA GLY A 124 -9.24 16.83 -13.72
C GLY A 124 -8.87 15.66 -12.82
N ALA A 125 -9.47 15.54 -11.61
CA ALA A 125 -9.26 14.40 -10.73
C ALA A 125 -9.77 13.10 -11.37
N LEU A 126 -10.93 13.12 -11.99
CA LEU A 126 -11.49 11.95 -12.68
C LEU A 126 -10.64 11.54 -13.88
N LEU A 127 -10.13 12.49 -14.67
CA LEU A 127 -9.24 12.21 -15.79
C LEU A 127 -7.95 11.50 -15.33
N ARG A 128 -7.31 11.99 -14.25
CA ARG A 128 -6.10 11.38 -13.69
C ARG A 128 -6.36 9.96 -13.20
N VAL A 129 -7.46 9.74 -12.50
CA VAL A 129 -7.87 8.41 -12.06
C VAL A 129 -8.11 7.50 -13.26
N ALA A 130 -8.79 7.98 -14.30
CA ALA A 130 -9.03 7.20 -15.52
C ALA A 130 -7.73 6.86 -16.26
N LEU A 131 -6.78 7.79 -16.38
CA LEU A 131 -5.46 7.55 -16.98
C LEU A 131 -4.66 6.52 -16.18
N ALA A 132 -4.64 6.63 -14.84
CA ALA A 132 -3.90 5.72 -13.97
C ALA A 132 -4.50 4.30 -14.00
N LEU A 133 -5.84 4.19 -13.89
CA LEU A 133 -6.53 2.90 -13.98
C LEU A 133 -6.42 2.28 -15.37
N GLY A 134 -6.52 3.10 -16.42
CA GLY A 134 -6.33 2.66 -17.80
C GLY A 134 -4.93 2.13 -18.03
N GLY A 135 -3.90 2.83 -17.54
CA GLY A 135 -2.51 2.38 -17.60
C GLY A 135 -2.27 1.06 -16.86
N ALA A 136 -2.77 0.94 -15.63
CA ALA A 136 -2.70 -0.30 -14.88
C ALA A 136 -3.45 -1.45 -15.57
N ALA A 137 -4.64 -1.19 -16.11
CA ALA A 137 -5.41 -2.18 -16.87
C ALA A 137 -4.65 -2.66 -18.11
N ILE A 138 -4.00 -1.77 -18.86
CA ILE A 138 -3.19 -2.14 -20.04
C ILE A 138 -2.08 -3.12 -19.65
N ILE A 139 -1.36 -2.86 -18.54
CA ILE A 139 -0.26 -3.72 -18.08
C ILE A 139 -0.78 -5.07 -17.58
N LEU A 140 -1.82 -5.03 -16.75
CA LEU A 140 -2.25 -6.17 -15.93
C LEU A 140 -3.39 -7.00 -16.59
N TRP A 141 -3.96 -6.55 -17.72
CA TRP A 141 -5.09 -7.23 -18.34
C TRP A 141 -4.70 -8.62 -18.83
N PRO A 142 -5.42 -9.68 -18.42
CA PRO A 142 -5.11 -11.04 -18.81
C PRO A 142 -5.19 -11.23 -20.33
N ALA A 143 -4.27 -11.97 -20.91
CA ALA A 143 -4.26 -12.27 -22.35
C ALA A 143 -5.53 -13.01 -22.84
N GLY A 144 -6.20 -13.74 -21.96
CA GLY A 144 -7.46 -14.46 -22.23
C GLY A 144 -8.72 -13.59 -22.23
N GLY A 145 -8.62 -12.27 -21.97
CA GLY A 145 -9.75 -11.35 -21.90
C GLY A 145 -10.68 -11.59 -20.70
N GLY A 146 -11.78 -10.86 -20.64
CA GLY A 146 -12.83 -10.96 -19.63
C GLY A 146 -12.85 -9.77 -18.65
N VAL A 147 -14.03 -9.49 -18.08
CA VAL A 147 -14.20 -8.43 -17.09
C VAL A 147 -13.61 -8.92 -15.75
N PRO A 148 -12.76 -8.13 -15.07
CA PRO A 148 -12.12 -8.52 -13.82
C PRO A 148 -13.08 -8.41 -12.62
N LEU A 149 -14.22 -9.13 -12.66
CA LEU A 149 -15.08 -9.29 -11.48
C LEU A 149 -14.49 -10.36 -10.55
N PRO A 150 -14.54 -10.15 -9.24
CA PRO A 150 -14.03 -11.12 -8.27
C PRO A 150 -14.87 -12.41 -8.32
N ARG A 151 -14.23 -13.54 -8.58
CA ARG A 151 -14.84 -14.89 -8.67
C ARG A 151 -14.28 -15.85 -7.63
N THR A 152 -13.14 -15.52 -7.05
CA THR A 152 -12.42 -16.32 -6.05
C THR A 152 -12.22 -15.54 -4.77
N LEU A 153 -11.90 -16.24 -3.68
CA LEU A 153 -11.52 -15.60 -2.42
C LEU A 153 -10.36 -14.62 -2.60
N ALA A 154 -9.33 -15.03 -3.35
CA ALA A 154 -8.16 -14.19 -3.61
C ALA A 154 -8.53 -12.89 -4.32
N GLU A 155 -9.40 -12.95 -5.32
CA GLU A 155 -9.86 -11.77 -6.05
C GLU A 155 -10.73 -10.86 -5.16
N ALA A 156 -11.60 -11.43 -4.32
CA ALA A 156 -12.37 -10.66 -3.34
C ALA A 156 -11.46 -9.96 -2.31
N LEU A 157 -10.42 -10.66 -1.82
CA LEU A 157 -9.40 -10.08 -0.94
C LEU A 157 -8.62 -8.96 -1.63
N GLY A 158 -8.35 -9.05 -2.94
CA GLY A 158 -7.74 -7.97 -3.72
C GLY A 158 -8.59 -6.69 -3.68
N VAL A 159 -9.91 -6.81 -3.89
CA VAL A 159 -10.84 -5.66 -3.79
C VAL A 159 -10.90 -5.11 -2.36
N VAL A 160 -11.00 -5.99 -1.35
CA VAL A 160 -11.02 -5.59 0.07
C VAL A 160 -9.72 -4.87 0.44
N GLY A 161 -8.58 -5.38 -0.01
CA GLY A 161 -7.28 -4.75 0.19
C GLY A 161 -7.22 -3.36 -0.42
N GLY A 162 -7.65 -3.19 -1.67
CA GLY A 162 -7.67 -1.91 -2.37
C GLY A 162 -8.61 -0.89 -1.72
N PHE A 163 -9.81 -1.31 -1.30
CA PHE A 163 -10.73 -0.47 -0.54
C PHE A 163 -10.13 -0.03 0.80
N SER A 164 -9.56 -0.98 1.54
CA SER A 164 -8.95 -0.70 2.86
C SER A 164 -7.74 0.21 2.73
N PHE A 165 -6.93 0.06 1.70
CA PHE A 165 -5.81 0.97 1.42
C PHE A 165 -6.30 2.40 1.13
N ALA A 166 -7.35 2.55 0.32
CA ALA A 166 -7.95 3.84 0.05
C ALA A 166 -8.53 4.47 1.34
N LEU A 167 -9.21 3.67 2.18
CA LEU A 167 -9.71 4.13 3.47
C LEU A 167 -8.59 4.57 4.41
N ASN A 168 -7.49 3.80 4.49
CA ASN A 168 -6.32 4.18 5.26
C ASN A 168 -5.77 5.55 4.82
N ASN A 169 -5.60 5.79 3.52
CA ASN A 169 -5.06 7.03 2.98
C ASN A 169 -5.99 8.23 3.25
N VAL A 170 -7.30 8.05 3.09
CA VAL A 170 -8.30 9.09 3.40
C VAL A 170 -8.31 9.40 4.89
N MET A 171 -8.22 8.38 5.75
CA MET A 171 -8.17 8.58 7.20
C MET A 171 -6.86 9.22 7.67
N LEU A 172 -5.72 8.90 7.07
CA LEU A 172 -4.45 9.60 7.32
C LEU A 172 -4.56 11.10 6.99
N ARG A 173 -5.23 11.43 5.88
CA ARG A 173 -5.50 12.82 5.51
C ARG A 173 -6.44 13.50 6.49
N ARG A 174 -7.52 12.80 6.90
CA ARG A 174 -8.49 13.32 7.89
C ARG A 174 -7.84 13.60 9.24
N GLU A 175 -6.98 12.70 9.71
CA GLU A 175 -6.31 12.78 11.00
C GLU A 175 -4.91 13.45 10.89
N ALA A 176 -4.68 14.29 9.87
CA ALA A 176 -3.39 14.94 9.65
C ALA A 176 -2.92 15.82 10.84
N ALA A 177 -3.87 16.35 11.61
CA ALA A 177 -3.60 17.15 12.82
C ALA A 177 -3.16 16.32 14.04
N ARG A 178 -3.34 14.98 14.03
CA ARG A 178 -2.90 14.10 15.10
C ARG A 178 -1.38 13.92 15.07
N SER A 179 -0.81 13.42 16.19
CA SER A 179 0.63 13.18 16.23
C SER A 179 1.07 12.14 15.17
N GLU A 180 2.23 12.35 14.58
CA GLU A 180 2.81 11.42 13.62
C GLU A 180 3.05 10.05 14.24
N GLY A 181 3.46 10.02 15.52
CA GLY A 181 3.68 8.78 16.25
C GLY A 181 2.40 7.95 16.40
N ALA A 182 1.27 8.58 16.73
CA ALA A 182 0.00 7.86 16.91
C ALA A 182 -0.54 7.30 15.60
N ARG A 183 -0.45 8.06 14.50
CA ARG A 183 -0.85 7.56 13.17
C ARG A 183 0.07 6.41 12.71
N ALA A 184 1.39 6.56 12.89
CA ALA A 184 2.34 5.49 12.58
C ALA A 184 2.07 4.23 13.42
N LEU A 185 1.89 4.40 14.74
CA LEU A 185 1.59 3.29 15.63
C LEU A 185 0.29 2.58 15.24
N ALA A 186 -0.77 3.34 14.88
CA ALA A 186 -2.04 2.76 14.42
C ALA A 186 -1.84 1.89 13.16
N MET A 187 -1.14 2.42 12.14
CA MET A 187 -0.89 1.67 10.89
C MET A 187 -0.09 0.39 11.16
N LEU A 188 1.00 0.50 11.92
CA LEU A 188 1.92 -0.60 12.17
C LEU A 188 1.29 -1.65 13.08
N ALA A 189 0.60 -1.22 14.16
CA ALA A 189 -0.15 -2.11 15.03
C ALA A 189 -1.25 -2.86 14.26
N GLY A 190 -1.93 -2.19 13.32
CA GLY A 190 -2.88 -2.83 12.42
C GLY A 190 -2.25 -3.96 11.62
N GLY A 191 -1.10 -3.71 10.97
CA GLY A 191 -0.36 -4.73 10.23
C GLY A 191 0.00 -5.95 11.09
N ALA A 192 0.50 -5.72 12.31
CA ALA A 192 0.85 -6.80 13.24
C ALA A 192 -0.40 -7.56 13.75
N LEU A 193 -1.41 -6.84 14.23
CA LEU A 193 -2.58 -7.44 14.88
C LEU A 193 -3.48 -8.18 13.89
N VAL A 194 -3.82 -7.58 12.75
CA VAL A 194 -4.74 -8.20 11.78
C VAL A 194 -4.06 -9.40 11.11
N ALA A 195 -2.82 -9.27 10.64
CA ALA A 195 -2.09 -10.38 10.04
C ALA A 195 -1.82 -11.48 11.07
N GLY A 196 -1.43 -11.14 12.29
CA GLY A 196 -1.12 -12.08 13.37
C GLY A 196 -2.34 -12.86 13.84
N THR A 197 -3.47 -12.19 14.07
CA THR A 197 -4.72 -12.87 14.44
C THR A 197 -5.20 -13.82 13.35
N LEU A 198 -5.08 -13.40 12.07
CA LEU A 198 -5.44 -14.24 10.94
C LEU A 198 -4.48 -15.43 10.79
N ALA A 199 -3.16 -15.22 10.93
CA ALA A 199 -2.17 -16.27 10.91
C ALA A 199 -2.43 -17.33 12.01
N LEU A 200 -2.68 -16.88 13.25
CA LEU A 200 -3.01 -17.76 14.37
C LEU A 200 -4.29 -18.56 14.12
N ALA A 201 -5.36 -17.88 13.68
CA ALA A 201 -6.64 -18.54 13.43
C ALA A 201 -6.55 -19.59 12.30
N LEU A 202 -5.77 -19.31 11.25
CA LEU A 202 -5.58 -20.23 10.13
C LEU A 202 -4.57 -21.35 10.46
N SER A 203 -3.57 -21.07 11.29
CA SER A 203 -2.66 -22.12 11.79
C SER A 203 -3.40 -23.11 12.69
N GLY A 204 -4.30 -22.64 13.54
CA GLY A 204 -5.14 -23.51 14.37
C GLY A 204 -6.08 -24.41 13.56
N ARG A 205 -6.33 -24.07 12.28
CA ARG A 205 -7.12 -24.89 11.33
C ARG A 205 -6.26 -25.72 10.37
N GLY A 206 -4.94 -25.69 10.50
CA GLY A 206 -4.01 -26.37 9.60
C GLY A 206 -3.90 -25.78 8.20
N VAL A 207 -4.42 -24.54 7.97
CA VAL A 207 -4.37 -23.87 6.66
C VAL A 207 -3.05 -23.13 6.45
N VAL A 208 -2.53 -22.50 7.51
CA VAL A 208 -1.24 -21.80 7.49
C VAL A 208 -0.25 -22.58 8.34
N PRO A 209 0.94 -22.94 7.84
CA PRO A 209 1.96 -23.61 8.64
C PRO A 209 2.43 -22.72 9.79
N ALA A 210 2.89 -23.34 10.88
CA ALA A 210 3.58 -22.63 11.95
C ALA A 210 4.86 -21.97 11.41
N PRO A 211 5.34 -20.88 12.02
CA PRO A 211 6.61 -20.29 11.63
C PRO A 211 7.75 -21.31 11.76
N PRO A 212 8.72 -21.31 10.83
CA PRO A 212 9.90 -22.17 10.96
C PRO A 212 10.80 -21.69 12.11
N ASP A 213 11.75 -22.53 12.51
CA ASP A 213 12.77 -22.17 13.48
C ASP A 213 13.57 -20.95 13.02
N ALA A 214 13.86 -20.05 13.96
CA ALA A 214 14.59 -18.82 13.69
C ALA A 214 16.05 -19.13 13.32
N THR A 215 16.41 -18.89 12.06
CA THR A 215 17.79 -18.92 11.60
C THR A 215 18.35 -17.50 11.43
N ALA A 216 19.66 -17.32 11.52
CA ALA A 216 20.27 -16.01 11.37
C ALA A 216 19.95 -15.34 10.02
N PRO A 217 19.96 -16.03 8.85
CA PRO A 217 19.55 -15.42 7.58
C PRO A 217 18.07 -15.00 7.57
N LEU A 218 17.17 -15.83 8.11
CA LEU A 218 15.75 -15.52 8.19
C LEU A 218 15.48 -14.29 9.08
N ALA A 219 16.12 -14.25 10.25
CA ALA A 219 16.03 -13.10 11.15
C ALA A 219 16.56 -11.81 10.50
N ALA A 220 17.71 -11.89 9.83
CA ALA A 220 18.28 -10.74 9.12
C ALA A 220 17.34 -10.23 8.00
N ALA A 221 16.71 -11.12 7.24
CA ALA A 221 15.76 -10.76 6.19
C ALA A 221 14.51 -10.08 6.77
N VAL A 222 13.94 -10.63 7.86
CA VAL A 222 12.79 -10.03 8.55
C VAL A 222 13.14 -8.66 9.13
N LEU A 223 14.32 -8.51 9.74
CA LEU A 223 14.81 -7.23 10.28
C LEU A 223 15.00 -6.19 9.17
N GLY A 224 15.66 -6.57 8.08
CA GLY A 224 15.87 -5.68 6.93
C GLY A 224 14.55 -5.21 6.32
N LEU A 225 13.61 -6.13 6.10
CA LEU A 225 12.27 -5.77 5.64
C LEU A 225 11.51 -4.92 6.67
N GLY A 226 11.67 -5.20 7.97
CA GLY A 226 11.07 -4.39 9.04
C GLY A 226 11.50 -2.93 8.98
N VAL A 227 12.79 -2.67 8.79
CA VAL A 227 13.33 -1.32 8.62
C VAL A 227 12.78 -0.68 7.33
N LEU A 228 12.79 -1.42 6.22
CA LEU A 228 12.31 -0.93 4.92
C LEU A 228 10.81 -0.58 4.96
N PHE A 229 9.98 -1.46 5.53
CA PHE A 229 8.55 -1.23 5.66
C PHE A 229 8.23 -0.12 6.67
N LEU A 230 8.99 0.00 7.76
CA LEU A 230 8.86 1.13 8.69
C LEU A 230 9.11 2.46 7.95
N ALA A 231 10.23 2.57 7.24
CA ALA A 231 10.56 3.76 6.45
C ALA A 231 9.50 4.05 5.38
N GLY A 232 9.05 3.02 4.65
CA GLY A 232 7.98 3.13 3.65
C GLY A 232 6.66 3.63 4.25
N ASN A 233 6.22 3.05 5.38
CA ASN A 233 4.98 3.49 6.04
C ASN A 233 5.07 4.91 6.60
N LEU A 234 6.21 5.33 7.13
CA LEU A 234 6.43 6.73 7.55
C LEU A 234 6.39 7.69 6.36
N ALA A 235 6.97 7.28 5.23
CA ALA A 235 6.92 8.04 3.98
C ALA A 235 5.49 8.13 3.41
N LEU A 236 4.71 7.03 3.44
CA LEU A 236 3.29 7.03 3.08
C LEU A 236 2.51 8.01 3.95
N GLN A 237 2.67 7.92 5.27
CA GLN A 237 1.99 8.79 6.22
C GLN A 237 2.34 10.26 5.96
N TYR A 238 3.62 10.57 5.72
CA TYR A 238 4.07 11.93 5.42
C TYR A 238 3.41 12.47 4.16
N GLY A 239 3.35 11.68 3.10
CA GLY A 239 2.73 12.08 1.83
C GLY A 239 1.21 12.17 1.91
N ALA A 240 0.56 11.13 2.43
CA ALA A 240 -0.90 11.02 2.50
C ALA A 240 -1.57 12.07 3.41
N THR A 241 -0.85 12.61 4.41
CA THR A 241 -1.37 13.70 5.25
C THR A 241 -1.27 15.07 4.60
N ARG A 242 -0.43 15.23 3.58
CA ARG A 242 -0.12 16.51 2.93
C ARG A 242 -0.72 16.65 1.53
N LEU A 243 -1.06 15.54 0.89
CA LEU A 243 -1.65 15.54 -0.45
C LEU A 243 -3.11 15.08 -0.42
N PRO A 244 -3.94 15.51 -1.39
CA PRO A 244 -5.29 15.00 -1.56
C PRO A 244 -5.29 13.47 -1.73
N ALA A 245 -6.34 12.81 -1.23
CA ALA A 245 -6.41 11.34 -1.21
C ALA A 245 -6.31 10.72 -2.63
N HIS A 246 -6.93 11.35 -3.63
CA HIS A 246 -6.84 10.89 -5.02
C HIS A 246 -5.43 11.05 -5.61
N VAL A 247 -4.67 12.09 -5.21
CA VAL A 247 -3.27 12.28 -5.63
C VAL A 247 -2.40 11.17 -5.02
N THR A 248 -2.56 10.92 -3.72
CA THR A 248 -1.88 9.83 -3.02
C THR A 248 -2.11 8.50 -3.74
N ALA A 249 -3.38 8.16 -4.01
CA ALA A 249 -3.73 6.90 -4.68
C ALA A 249 -3.13 6.79 -6.09
N VAL A 250 -3.13 7.88 -6.87
CA VAL A 250 -2.55 7.89 -8.22
C VAL A 250 -1.03 7.72 -8.18
N VAL A 251 -0.33 8.43 -7.28
CA VAL A 251 1.13 8.30 -7.15
C VAL A 251 1.51 6.88 -6.70
N MET A 252 0.72 6.27 -5.82
CA MET A 252 0.96 4.91 -5.36
C MET A 252 0.88 3.86 -6.49
N LEU A 253 0.12 4.11 -7.57
CA LEU A 253 0.12 3.22 -8.74
C LEU A 253 1.48 3.11 -9.45
N SER A 254 2.43 4.02 -9.19
CA SER A 254 3.80 3.87 -9.68
C SER A 254 4.51 2.61 -9.15
N GLU A 255 3.97 1.97 -8.11
CA GLU A 255 4.39 0.66 -7.62
C GLU A 255 4.50 -0.38 -8.74
N VAL A 256 3.55 -0.39 -9.70
CA VAL A 256 3.57 -1.29 -10.86
C VAL A 256 4.86 -1.15 -11.66
N LEU A 257 5.35 0.07 -11.82
CA LEU A 257 6.56 0.35 -12.59
C LEU A 257 7.79 -0.23 -11.87
N PHE A 258 7.87 -0.08 -10.56
CA PHE A 258 8.96 -0.65 -9.76
C PHE A 258 8.90 -2.17 -9.74
N ALA A 259 7.71 -2.75 -9.59
CA ALA A 259 7.51 -4.20 -9.65
C ALA A 259 7.93 -4.76 -11.01
N SER A 260 7.52 -4.11 -12.10
CA SER A 260 7.87 -4.50 -13.46
C SER A 260 9.36 -4.35 -13.73
N ALA A 261 9.98 -3.24 -13.29
CA ALA A 261 11.42 -3.02 -13.46
C ALA A 261 12.25 -4.10 -12.74
N LEU A 262 11.86 -4.46 -11.51
CA LEU A 262 12.52 -5.54 -10.77
C LEU A 262 12.33 -6.89 -11.47
N ALA A 263 11.13 -7.18 -11.98
CA ALA A 263 10.85 -8.42 -12.72
C ALA A 263 11.70 -8.52 -13.99
N LEU A 264 11.86 -7.43 -14.73
CA LEU A 264 12.74 -7.36 -15.90
C LEU A 264 14.20 -7.60 -15.53
N TRP A 265 14.67 -6.93 -14.46
CA TRP A 265 16.06 -7.07 -13.99
C TRP A 265 16.40 -8.50 -13.54
N LEU A 266 15.45 -9.18 -12.91
CA LEU A 266 15.60 -10.59 -12.49
C LEU A 266 15.34 -11.60 -13.62
N GLY A 267 15.09 -11.15 -14.85
CA GLY A 267 14.76 -12.03 -15.99
C GLY A 267 13.39 -12.73 -15.86
N ALA A 268 12.55 -12.27 -14.95
CA ALA A 268 11.20 -12.81 -14.72
C ALA A 268 10.12 -12.08 -15.54
N GLY A 269 10.50 -11.12 -16.39
CA GLY A 269 9.58 -10.34 -17.22
C GLY A 269 10.20 -9.93 -18.53
N THR A 270 9.38 -9.44 -19.46
CA THR A 270 9.81 -8.88 -20.75
C THR A 270 9.28 -7.47 -20.93
N LEU A 271 10.09 -6.60 -21.54
CA LEU A 271 9.62 -5.27 -21.93
C LEU A 271 8.76 -5.43 -23.19
N ASP A 272 7.47 -5.22 -23.05
CA ASP A 272 6.52 -5.25 -24.14
C ASP A 272 5.81 -3.89 -24.31
N LEU A 273 5.03 -3.77 -25.40
CA LEU A 273 4.29 -2.56 -25.72
C LEU A 273 3.25 -2.21 -24.62
N ARG A 274 2.69 -3.21 -23.95
CA ARG A 274 1.73 -2.99 -22.86
C ARG A 274 2.38 -2.30 -21.67
N LEU A 275 3.55 -2.80 -21.26
CA LEU A 275 4.33 -2.20 -20.15
C LEU A 275 4.75 -0.78 -20.51
N ALA A 276 5.19 -0.53 -21.75
CA ALA A 276 5.58 0.80 -22.22
C ALA A 276 4.39 1.79 -22.23
N CYS A 277 3.28 1.43 -22.87
CA CYS A 277 2.11 2.31 -22.99
C CYS A 277 1.38 2.50 -21.64
N GLY A 278 1.18 1.41 -20.90
CA GLY A 278 0.52 1.49 -19.60
C GLY A 278 1.38 2.24 -18.56
N GLY A 279 2.69 1.99 -18.56
CA GLY A 279 3.63 2.71 -17.72
C GLY A 279 3.66 4.22 -18.01
N ALA A 280 3.72 4.59 -19.27
CA ALA A 280 3.65 6.00 -19.68
C ALA A 280 2.35 6.69 -19.21
N SER A 281 1.20 5.99 -19.27
CA SER A 281 -0.08 6.50 -18.79
C SER A 281 -0.09 6.72 -17.27
N ILE A 282 0.50 5.82 -16.48
CA ILE A 282 0.61 5.94 -15.01
C ILE A 282 1.53 7.12 -14.65
N VAL A 283 2.69 7.25 -15.32
CA VAL A 283 3.62 8.37 -15.10
C VAL A 283 2.95 9.70 -15.45
N ALA A 284 2.25 9.79 -16.58
CA ALA A 284 1.52 10.98 -16.98
C ALA A 284 0.44 11.36 -15.95
N ALA A 285 -0.33 10.39 -15.45
CA ALA A 285 -1.33 10.61 -14.41
C ALA A 285 -0.71 11.15 -13.10
N ALA A 286 0.42 10.57 -12.66
CA ALA A 286 1.14 10.99 -11.46
C ALA A 286 1.70 12.42 -11.60
N LEU A 287 2.30 12.76 -12.75
CA LEU A 287 2.82 14.10 -13.02
C LEU A 287 1.70 15.15 -13.09
N LEU A 288 0.57 14.84 -13.71
CA LEU A 288 -0.59 15.73 -13.74
C LEU A 288 -1.18 15.93 -12.33
N ALA A 289 -1.20 14.88 -11.49
CA ALA A 289 -1.71 14.95 -10.13
C ALA A 289 -0.88 15.91 -9.25
N THR A 290 0.44 15.85 -9.35
CA THR A 290 1.35 16.73 -8.59
C THR A 290 1.35 18.16 -9.11
N HIS A 291 1.20 18.36 -10.41
CA HIS A 291 1.21 19.70 -11.02
C HIS A 291 -0.01 20.55 -10.67
N GLU A 292 -1.22 19.98 -10.66
CA GLU A 292 -2.43 20.72 -10.26
C GLU A 292 -2.42 21.13 -8.78
N HIS A 293 -1.89 20.27 -7.89
CA HIS A 293 -1.78 20.62 -6.48
C HIS A 293 -0.87 21.85 -6.28
N SER A 294 0.20 21.94 -7.08
CA SER A 294 1.09 23.12 -7.09
C SER A 294 0.45 24.40 -7.61
N ARG A 295 -0.66 24.32 -8.36
CA ARG A 295 -1.39 25.50 -8.88
C ARG A 295 -2.54 25.95 -7.98
N ALA A 296 -3.03 25.07 -7.11
CA ALA A 296 -4.17 25.35 -6.23
C ALA A 296 -3.77 25.96 -4.87
N ASN A 297 -2.48 25.90 -4.50
CA ASN A 297 -1.86 26.55 -3.35
C ASN A 297 -1.01 27.76 -3.81
#